data_68e8f406a77649761df59a828ed80782
#
_entry.id   68e8f406a77649761df59a828ed80782
#
_cell.length_a   1.000
_cell.length_b   1.000
_cell.length_c   1.000
_cell.angle_alpha   90.00
_cell.angle_beta   90.00
_cell.angle_gamma   90.00
#
_symmetry.space_group_name_H-M   'P 1'
#
loop_
_entity.id
_entity.type
_entity.pdbx_description
1 polymer ?
#
loop_
_entity_poly.entity_id
_entity_poly.type
_entity_poly.pdbx_seq_one_letter_code
_entity_poly.pdbx_strand_id
1 'polypeptide(L)'
;MAMVTEVFTPAMFRAMAAKGYTQEDLCLRVGWSRRKIVDNFTMELAAAIEFLLDTPAKELWNFRKGELRALQAGRREFNRMLCSREVIAWARRFPVRELESRGLIASAAGMGAAGMGAIGHNAASATAACNSHAQRYESGLVPREVMKFMGVASIAGWQKAYAIAQDTLNPHAYSAWLRVGELQVSRPPADFEIDRGCIARNLAFLRNNAVPYRAGLRRVFVETLRKCDVAVLQVPAFLAAPAPRAACFWKGARPVLQLPTGTASDGDFMESAYGAMGHILYNRKRLSCLVTADKVISSDPARGGAAMHIAENLLLTEAEECEIICCGRFEEPRCIEYFSRAFHVRPGIIVTRLQAQRKIPAISPLNAFKIAV
;
A
#
# COMPACT_ATOMS: atom_id res chain seq x y z
N MET A 1 -1.48 0.88 41.85
CA MET A 1 -0.71 1.38 40.69
C MET A 1 -1.41 2.63 40.19
N ALA A 2 -0.83 3.82 40.40
CA ALA A 2 -1.38 5.03 39.80
C ALA A 2 -0.95 5.02 38.33
N MET A 3 -1.84 4.62 37.46
CA MET A 3 -1.61 4.66 36.03
C MET A 3 -1.70 6.09 35.51
N VAL A 4 -1.02 6.35 34.40
CA VAL A 4 -1.12 7.58 33.61
C VAL A 4 -2.59 7.97 33.50
N THR A 5 -2.96 9.08 34.08
CA THR A 5 -4.36 9.53 34.16
C THR A 5 -4.95 9.86 32.79
N GLU A 6 -4.10 10.16 31.81
CA GLU A 6 -4.49 10.44 30.43
C GLU A 6 -3.51 9.76 29.47
N VAL A 7 -3.98 8.74 28.78
CA VAL A 7 -3.15 7.99 27.81
C VAL A 7 -2.89 8.79 26.55
N PHE A 8 -3.90 9.51 26.04
CA PHE A 8 -3.79 10.35 24.85
C PHE A 8 -3.54 11.81 25.23
N THR A 9 -2.29 12.13 25.49
CA THR A 9 -1.87 13.49 25.88
C THR A 9 -1.77 14.44 24.68
N PRO A 10 -1.77 15.77 24.89
CA PRO A 10 -1.50 16.74 23.83
C PRO A 10 -0.13 16.51 23.14
N ALA A 11 0.89 16.07 23.88
CA ALA A 11 2.19 15.74 23.33
C ALA A 11 2.13 14.52 22.39
N MET A 12 1.37 13.51 22.77
CA MET A 12 1.13 12.33 21.94
C MET A 12 0.39 12.70 20.64
N PHE A 13 -0.63 13.57 20.70
CA PHE A 13 -1.30 14.04 19.49
C PHE A 13 -0.35 14.80 18.55
N ARG A 14 0.56 15.62 19.07
CA ARG A 14 1.60 16.28 18.26
C ARG A 14 2.53 15.27 17.60
N ALA A 15 3.02 14.28 18.35
CA ALA A 15 3.89 13.23 17.83
C ALA A 15 3.20 12.38 16.76
N MET A 16 1.92 12.03 16.96
CA MET A 16 1.11 11.34 15.96
C MET A 16 0.95 12.19 14.70
N ALA A 17 0.66 13.48 14.84
CA ALA A 17 0.50 14.39 13.71
C ALA A 17 1.82 14.52 12.90
N ALA A 18 2.98 14.57 13.57
CA ALA A 18 4.29 14.58 12.92
C ALA A 18 4.56 13.33 12.08
N LYS A 19 4.03 12.17 12.49
CA LYS A 19 4.08 10.90 11.70
C LYS A 19 2.92 10.77 10.71
N GLY A 20 2.00 11.72 10.67
CA GLY A 20 0.79 11.66 9.83
C GLY A 20 -0.20 10.59 10.31
N TYR A 21 -0.20 10.21 11.58
CA TYR A 21 -1.11 9.22 12.14
C TYR A 21 -2.33 9.88 12.80
N THR A 22 -3.49 9.27 12.60
CA THR A 22 -4.67 9.49 13.43
C THR A 22 -4.58 8.60 14.68
N GLN A 23 -5.49 8.82 15.63
CA GLN A 23 -5.64 7.93 16.77
C GLN A 23 -6.00 6.50 16.36
N GLU A 24 -6.80 6.37 15.30
CA GLU A 24 -7.17 5.07 14.72
C GLU A 24 -5.96 4.39 14.07
N ASP A 25 -5.16 5.14 13.30
CA ASP A 25 -3.92 4.61 12.72
C ASP A 25 -2.97 4.09 13.79
N LEU A 26 -2.80 4.81 14.89
CA LEU A 26 -1.98 4.35 16.00
C LEU A 26 -2.51 3.05 16.59
N CYS A 27 -3.80 2.97 16.86
CA CYS A 27 -4.45 1.77 17.40
C CYS A 27 -4.26 0.55 16.47
N LEU A 28 -4.47 0.74 15.17
CA LEU A 28 -4.25 -0.32 14.16
C LEU A 28 -2.78 -0.78 14.17
N ARG A 29 -1.82 0.15 14.15
CA ARG A 29 -0.39 -0.12 14.04
C ARG A 29 0.23 -0.73 15.29
N VAL A 30 -0.35 -0.45 16.46
CA VAL A 30 -0.04 -1.16 17.73
C VAL A 30 -0.71 -2.54 17.77
N GLY A 31 -1.82 -2.70 17.07
CA GLY A 31 -2.61 -3.94 17.04
C GLY A 31 -3.70 -4.01 18.12
N TRP A 32 -4.01 -2.90 18.78
CA TRP A 32 -4.99 -2.83 19.86
C TRP A 32 -6.12 -1.85 19.54
N SER A 33 -7.32 -2.09 20.06
CA SER A 33 -8.39 -1.10 20.01
C SER A 33 -8.09 0.09 20.96
N ARG A 34 -8.70 1.24 20.70
CA ARG A 34 -8.58 2.42 21.57
C ARG A 34 -8.94 2.10 23.01
N ARG A 35 -10.08 1.40 23.24
CA ARG A 35 -10.52 0.97 24.55
C ARG A 35 -9.45 0.12 25.24
N LYS A 36 -8.91 -0.88 24.53
CA LYS A 36 -7.86 -1.76 25.07
C LYS A 36 -6.60 -0.97 25.44
N ILE A 37 -6.23 0.03 24.66
CA ILE A 37 -5.08 0.91 24.95
C ILE A 37 -5.33 1.71 26.24
N VAL A 38 -6.54 2.26 26.42
CA VAL A 38 -6.87 3.08 27.60
C VAL A 38 -7.02 2.20 28.85
N ASP A 39 -7.76 1.08 28.75
CA ASP A 39 -8.10 0.24 29.88
C ASP A 39 -6.89 -0.59 30.38
N ASN A 40 -5.93 -0.89 29.49
CA ASN A 40 -4.79 -1.78 29.78
C ASN A 40 -3.45 -1.13 29.41
N PHE A 41 -3.27 0.15 29.73
CA PHE A 41 -2.01 0.83 29.47
C PHE A 41 -0.88 0.24 30.31
N THR A 42 0.09 -0.39 29.66
CA THR A 42 1.28 -1.00 30.25
C THR A 42 2.57 -0.29 29.81
N MET A 43 3.67 -0.55 30.50
CA MET A 43 4.97 0.03 30.14
C MET A 43 5.55 -0.58 28.86
N GLU A 44 5.20 -1.81 28.52
CA GLU A 44 5.51 -2.44 27.23
C GLU A 44 4.77 -1.71 26.10
N LEU A 45 3.50 -1.37 26.33
CA LEU A 45 2.70 -0.59 25.38
C LEU A 45 3.28 0.82 25.21
N ALA A 46 3.70 1.47 26.29
CA ALA A 46 4.37 2.77 26.25
C ALA A 46 5.67 2.68 25.43
N ALA A 47 6.47 1.62 25.60
CA ALA A 47 7.68 1.37 24.80
C ALA A 47 7.37 1.10 23.32
N ALA A 48 6.28 0.38 23.02
CA ALA A 48 5.82 0.12 21.67
C ALA A 48 5.34 1.42 20.97
N ILE A 49 4.64 2.30 21.68
CA ILE A 49 4.21 3.60 21.16
C ILE A 49 5.41 4.54 20.97
N GLU A 50 6.33 4.58 21.91
CA GLU A 50 7.61 5.31 21.79
C GLU A 50 8.35 4.89 20.52
N PHE A 51 8.47 3.58 20.29
CA PHE A 51 9.09 3.03 19.09
C PHE A 51 8.36 3.46 17.82
N LEU A 52 7.04 3.41 17.81
CA LEU A 52 6.21 3.71 16.65
C LEU A 52 6.24 5.20 16.29
N LEU A 53 6.19 6.08 17.30
CA LEU A 53 6.18 7.53 17.11
C LEU A 53 7.59 8.13 16.99
N ASP A 54 8.63 7.33 17.28
CA ASP A 54 10.03 7.81 17.31
C ASP A 54 10.23 9.03 18.23
N THR A 55 9.47 9.04 19.33
CA THR A 55 9.44 10.12 20.31
C THR A 55 9.59 9.52 21.71
N PRO A 56 10.56 9.97 22.50
CA PRO A 56 10.79 9.44 23.83
C PRO A 56 9.54 9.45 24.69
N ALA A 57 9.23 8.34 25.35
CA ALA A 57 8.02 8.20 26.16
C ALA A 57 7.90 9.26 27.26
N LYS A 58 9.03 9.75 27.80
CA LYS A 58 9.08 10.87 28.75
C LYS A 58 8.55 12.20 28.18
N GLU A 59 8.56 12.35 26.85
CA GLU A 59 8.03 13.53 26.18
C GLU A 59 6.54 13.36 25.85
N LEU A 60 6.08 12.11 25.78
CA LEU A 60 4.69 11.77 25.53
C LEU A 60 3.85 11.80 26.81
N TRP A 61 4.44 11.40 27.94
CA TRP A 61 3.77 11.28 29.23
C TRP A 61 4.63 11.80 30.39
N ASN A 62 4.00 12.40 31.39
CA ASN A 62 4.65 12.85 32.63
C ASN A 62 4.83 11.69 33.60
N PHE A 63 5.82 10.83 33.33
CA PHE A 63 6.13 9.70 34.20
C PHE A 63 6.80 10.14 35.51
N ARG A 64 6.38 9.53 36.61
CA ARG A 64 7.06 9.62 37.91
C ARG A 64 8.34 8.77 37.90
N LYS A 65 9.27 9.04 38.87
CA LYS A 65 10.56 8.33 38.93
C LYS A 65 10.44 6.80 38.98
N GLY A 66 9.42 6.25 39.67
CA GLY A 66 9.15 4.82 39.72
C GLY A 66 8.67 4.26 38.37
N GLU A 67 7.84 5.01 37.64
CA GLU A 67 7.30 4.63 36.32
C GLU A 67 8.39 4.64 35.23
N LEU A 68 9.37 5.54 35.35
CA LEU A 68 10.53 5.54 34.46
C LEU A 68 11.38 4.26 34.59
N ARG A 69 11.51 3.71 35.81
CA ARG A 69 12.15 2.39 36.00
C ARG A 69 11.34 1.27 35.38
N ALA A 70 10.03 1.29 35.56
CA ALA A 70 9.12 0.32 34.93
C ALA A 70 9.14 0.43 33.40
N LEU A 71 9.25 1.66 32.84
CA LEU A 71 9.40 1.86 31.39
C LEU A 71 10.68 1.23 30.84
N GLN A 72 11.81 1.29 31.59
CA GLN A 72 13.03 0.59 31.19
C GLN A 72 12.84 -0.94 31.12
N ALA A 73 12.06 -1.49 32.05
CA ALA A 73 11.66 -2.91 31.96
C ALA A 73 10.78 -3.17 30.75
N GLY A 74 9.79 -2.32 30.48
CA GLY A 74 8.94 -2.39 29.28
C GLY A 74 9.74 -2.33 27.98
N ARG A 75 10.74 -1.45 27.86
CA ARG A 75 11.65 -1.39 26.72
C ARG A 75 12.47 -2.68 26.55
N ARG A 76 12.94 -3.28 27.65
CA ARG A 76 13.64 -4.57 27.58
C ARG A 76 12.71 -5.68 27.08
N GLU A 77 11.49 -5.72 27.56
CA GLU A 77 10.49 -6.69 27.12
C GLU A 77 10.13 -6.51 25.63
N PHE A 78 9.89 -5.27 25.20
CA PHE A 78 9.67 -4.96 23.78
C PHE A 78 10.87 -5.39 22.91
N ASN A 79 12.11 -5.11 23.35
CA ASN A 79 13.30 -5.57 22.62
C ASN A 79 13.42 -7.11 22.62
N ARG A 80 13.05 -7.80 23.70
CA ARG A 80 13.01 -9.27 23.75
C ARG A 80 11.99 -9.82 22.75
N MET A 81 10.83 -9.20 22.63
CA MET A 81 9.82 -9.54 21.63
C MET A 81 10.39 -9.44 20.21
N LEU A 82 11.17 -8.39 19.89
CA LEU A 82 11.82 -8.23 18.58
C LEU A 82 12.79 -9.37 18.24
N CYS A 83 13.41 -9.99 19.27
CA CYS A 83 14.31 -11.14 19.13
C CYS A 83 13.58 -12.50 19.19
N SER A 84 12.23 -12.50 19.28
CA SER A 84 11.49 -13.76 19.33
C SER A 84 11.54 -14.50 18.00
N ARG A 85 11.46 -15.84 18.07
CA ARG A 85 11.45 -16.69 16.87
C ARG A 85 10.34 -16.33 15.90
N GLU A 86 9.17 -15.96 16.43
CA GLU A 86 8.01 -15.55 15.65
C GLU A 86 8.28 -14.27 14.85
N VAL A 87 8.81 -13.24 15.50
CA VAL A 87 9.09 -11.94 14.86
C VAL A 87 10.24 -12.05 13.87
N ILE A 88 11.26 -12.84 14.17
CA ILE A 88 12.35 -13.15 13.24
C ILE A 88 11.81 -13.88 12.00
N ALA A 89 10.97 -14.89 12.17
CA ALA A 89 10.38 -15.65 11.07
C ALA A 89 9.47 -14.77 10.21
N TRP A 90 8.70 -13.87 10.83
CA TRP A 90 7.90 -12.87 10.15
C TRP A 90 8.75 -11.90 9.33
N ALA A 91 9.80 -11.34 9.91
CA ALA A 91 10.69 -10.40 9.23
C ALA A 91 11.42 -11.02 8.04
N ARG A 92 11.78 -12.30 8.10
CA ARG A 92 12.44 -13.06 7.01
C ARG A 92 11.59 -13.21 5.75
N ARG A 93 10.27 -13.07 5.86
CA ARG A 93 9.36 -13.15 4.71
C ARG A 93 9.30 -11.85 3.89
N PHE A 94 9.79 -10.74 4.43
CA PHE A 94 9.88 -9.49 3.68
C PHE A 94 11.03 -9.52 2.67
N PRO A 95 10.96 -8.73 1.59
CA PRO A 95 12.04 -8.60 0.61
C PRO A 95 13.19 -7.73 1.17
N VAL A 96 13.80 -8.15 2.29
CA VAL A 96 14.76 -7.36 3.08
C VAL A 96 15.94 -6.86 2.25
N ARG A 97 16.52 -7.73 1.41
CA ARG A 97 17.65 -7.33 0.53
C ARG A 97 17.26 -6.21 -0.44
N GLU A 98 16.04 -6.27 -0.95
CA GLU A 98 15.54 -5.26 -1.87
C GLU A 98 15.15 -3.96 -1.12
N LEU A 99 14.63 -4.06 0.11
CA LEU A 99 14.43 -2.92 0.98
C LEU A 99 15.76 -2.21 1.33
N GLU A 100 16.81 -2.97 1.61
CA GLU A 100 18.17 -2.47 1.85
C GLU A 100 18.74 -1.79 0.59
N SER A 101 18.63 -2.42 -0.57
CA SER A 101 19.16 -1.89 -1.83
C SER A 101 18.46 -0.59 -2.27
N ARG A 102 17.18 -0.44 -1.90
CA ARG A 102 16.40 0.79 -2.12
C ARG A 102 16.62 1.86 -1.02
N GLY A 103 17.44 1.58 0.00
CA GLY A 103 17.69 2.48 1.13
C GLY A 103 16.48 2.69 2.06
N LEU A 104 15.49 1.78 2.02
CA LEU A 104 14.27 1.85 2.82
C LEU A 104 14.47 1.34 4.24
N ILE A 105 15.46 0.49 4.45
CA ILE A 105 15.96 0.04 5.74
C ILE A 105 17.49 0.06 5.75
N ALA A 106 18.10 0.10 6.94
CA ALA A 106 19.55 0.15 7.07
C ALA A 106 20.22 -1.11 6.53
N SER A 107 21.22 -0.93 5.65
CA SER A 107 22.01 -2.04 5.12
C SER A 107 23.14 -2.45 6.09
N ALA A 108 23.63 -3.68 5.96
CA ALA A 108 24.80 -4.17 6.70
C ALA A 108 26.06 -3.32 6.43
N ALA A 109 26.20 -2.77 5.23
CA ALA A 109 27.35 -1.95 4.82
C ALA A 109 27.35 -0.54 5.45
N GLY A 110 26.17 0.02 5.72
CA GLY A 110 26.05 1.40 6.28
C GLY A 110 26.35 1.50 7.77
N MET A 111 26.26 0.42 8.53
CA MET A 111 26.53 0.44 9.98
C MET A 111 28.04 0.32 10.32
N GLY A 112 28.87 -0.08 9.36
CA GLY A 112 30.33 -0.17 9.53
C GLY A 112 31.08 1.14 9.32
N ALA A 113 30.48 2.13 8.65
CA ALA A 113 31.18 3.35 8.25
C ALA A 113 31.16 4.48 9.30
N ALA A 114 30.33 4.39 10.33
CA ALA A 114 30.23 5.43 11.36
C ALA A 114 31.13 5.20 12.59
N GLY A 115 31.94 4.16 12.63
CA GLY A 115 32.65 3.83 13.88
C GLY A 115 33.96 3.04 13.79
N MET A 116 34.67 3.00 12.67
CA MET A 116 36.11 2.56 12.71
C MET A 116 36.81 2.95 11.41
N GLY A 117 37.88 3.73 11.57
CA GLY A 117 38.79 4.13 10.50
C GLY A 117 39.46 2.91 9.83
N ALA A 118 39.82 3.15 8.57
CA ALA A 118 40.41 2.19 7.64
C ALA A 118 41.54 1.32 8.22
N ILE A 119 41.60 0.04 7.75
CA ILE A 119 42.77 -0.61 7.15
C ILE A 119 42.40 -2.08 6.81
N GLY A 120 42.72 -2.52 5.59
CA GLY A 120 43.00 -3.91 5.25
C GLY A 120 41.98 -4.68 4.42
N HIS A 121 42.23 -4.74 3.10
CA HIS A 121 41.64 -5.74 2.20
C HIS A 121 42.04 -7.14 2.58
N ASN A 122 41.11 -8.09 2.63
CA ASN A 122 41.33 -9.48 2.22
C ASN A 122 40.02 -10.28 2.09
N ALA A 123 40.06 -11.28 1.23
CA ALA A 123 38.98 -12.14 0.73
C ALA A 123 38.22 -13.05 1.74
N ALA A 124 38.18 -12.68 3.01
CA ALA A 124 37.33 -13.30 4.05
C ALA A 124 35.88 -12.74 4.04
N SER A 125 35.54 -11.90 3.07
CA SER A 125 34.39 -11.03 3.07
C SER A 125 33.01 -11.71 2.85
N ALA A 126 32.91 -12.81 2.11
CA ALA A 126 31.62 -13.41 1.79
C ALA A 126 31.03 -14.26 2.93
N THR A 127 31.85 -15.01 3.64
CA THR A 127 31.44 -15.80 4.83
C THR A 127 31.16 -14.90 6.04
N ALA A 128 31.92 -13.82 6.21
CA ALA A 128 31.69 -12.82 7.23
C ALA A 128 30.38 -12.05 6.97
N ALA A 129 30.08 -11.73 5.72
CA ALA A 129 28.82 -11.09 5.32
C ALA A 129 27.60 -12.00 5.55
N CYS A 130 27.72 -13.31 5.32
CA CYS A 130 26.64 -14.27 5.54
C CYS A 130 26.37 -14.49 7.04
N ASN A 131 27.42 -14.61 7.84
CA ASN A 131 27.32 -14.68 9.30
C ASN A 131 26.79 -13.38 9.90
N SER A 132 27.15 -12.22 9.35
CA SER A 132 26.63 -10.93 9.79
C SER A 132 25.12 -10.77 9.51
N HIS A 133 24.61 -11.32 8.41
CA HIS A 133 23.19 -11.23 8.06
C HIS A 133 22.33 -12.09 9.00
N ALA A 134 22.73 -13.34 9.26
CA ALA A 134 22.04 -14.22 10.22
C ALA A 134 22.05 -13.61 11.64
N GLN A 135 23.19 -13.11 12.08
CA GLN A 135 23.35 -12.48 13.39
C GLN A 135 22.49 -11.22 13.56
N ARG A 136 22.28 -10.44 12.49
CA ARG A 136 21.38 -9.26 12.52
C ARG A 136 19.91 -9.65 12.72
N TYR A 137 19.47 -10.81 12.25
CA TYR A 137 18.12 -11.32 12.55
C TYR A 137 18.03 -11.76 14.02
N GLU A 138 19.00 -12.51 14.51
CA GLU A 138 19.02 -13.06 15.87
C GLU A 138 19.14 -11.96 16.93
N SER A 139 19.89 -10.90 16.65
CA SER A 139 19.99 -9.72 17.50
C SER A 139 18.75 -8.80 17.49
N GLY A 140 17.73 -9.11 16.64
CA GLY A 140 16.54 -8.30 16.50
C GLY A 140 16.73 -7.02 15.68
N LEU A 141 17.90 -6.75 15.10
CA LEU A 141 18.14 -5.55 14.30
C LEU A 141 17.29 -5.53 13.04
N VAL A 142 17.30 -6.59 12.21
CA VAL A 142 16.47 -6.66 11.00
C VAL A 142 14.97 -6.63 11.33
N PRO A 143 14.45 -7.42 12.28
CA PRO A 143 13.06 -7.30 12.71
C PRO A 143 12.67 -5.89 13.13
N ARG A 144 13.54 -5.19 13.87
CA ARG A 144 13.33 -3.81 14.29
C ARG A 144 13.23 -2.84 13.12
N GLU A 145 14.16 -2.93 12.16
CA GLU A 145 14.16 -2.10 10.95
C GLU A 145 12.94 -2.37 10.07
N VAL A 146 12.53 -3.63 9.89
CA VAL A 146 11.32 -3.99 9.14
C VAL A 146 10.07 -3.46 9.83
N MET A 147 9.94 -3.60 11.16
CA MET A 147 8.80 -3.03 11.91
C MET A 147 8.77 -1.49 11.81
N LYS A 148 9.94 -0.84 11.92
CA LYS A 148 10.06 0.61 11.78
C LYS A 148 9.68 1.07 10.38
N PHE A 149 10.18 0.40 9.35
CA PHE A 149 9.78 0.66 7.95
C PHE A 149 8.28 0.47 7.77
N MET A 150 7.71 -0.64 8.21
CA MET A 150 6.27 -0.91 8.12
C MET A 150 5.43 0.05 8.99
N GLY A 151 6.05 0.75 9.93
CA GLY A 151 5.38 1.64 10.86
C GLY A 151 4.42 0.90 11.78
N VAL A 152 4.82 -0.25 12.31
CA VAL A 152 4.02 -1.10 13.19
C VAL A 152 4.83 -1.52 14.41
N ALA A 153 4.16 -1.77 15.53
CA ALA A 153 4.81 -2.19 16.76
C ALA A 153 4.60 -3.68 17.08
N SER A 154 3.88 -4.42 16.24
CA SER A 154 3.63 -5.85 16.41
C SER A 154 3.20 -6.49 15.10
N ILE A 155 3.26 -7.83 15.02
CA ILE A 155 2.73 -8.59 13.88
C ILE A 155 1.20 -8.37 13.75
N ALA A 156 0.48 -8.36 14.87
CA ALA A 156 -0.95 -8.07 14.88
C ALA A 156 -1.26 -6.65 14.37
N GLY A 157 -0.40 -5.67 14.66
CA GLY A 157 -0.47 -4.32 14.12
C GLY A 157 -0.27 -4.31 12.60
N TRP A 158 0.71 -5.07 12.10
CA TRP A 158 0.93 -5.22 10.67
C TRP A 158 -0.25 -5.86 9.96
N GLN A 159 -0.82 -6.94 10.50
CA GLN A 159 -1.99 -7.60 9.92
C GLN A 159 -3.19 -6.65 9.80
N LYS A 160 -3.45 -5.84 10.83
CA LYS A 160 -4.54 -4.87 10.82
C LYS A 160 -4.29 -3.68 9.90
N ALA A 161 -3.09 -3.09 9.96
CA ALA A 161 -2.74 -1.93 9.15
C ALA A 161 -2.71 -2.23 7.64
N TYR A 162 -2.37 -3.47 7.27
CA TYR A 162 -2.28 -3.93 5.88
C TYR A 162 -3.24 -5.08 5.58
N ALA A 163 -4.46 -5.00 6.10
CA ALA A 163 -5.47 -6.05 5.97
C ALA A 163 -5.72 -6.44 4.50
N ILE A 164 -5.76 -5.47 3.57
CA ILE A 164 -5.94 -5.74 2.14
C ILE A 164 -4.80 -6.54 1.49
N ALA A 165 -3.63 -6.60 2.12
CA ALA A 165 -2.52 -7.41 1.64
C ALA A 165 -2.57 -8.85 2.17
N GLN A 166 -3.30 -9.10 3.27
CA GLN A 166 -3.28 -10.42 3.95
C GLN A 166 -3.87 -11.55 3.10
N ASP A 167 -4.83 -11.22 2.22
CA ASP A 167 -5.50 -12.19 1.35
C ASP A 167 -4.75 -12.40 0.02
N THR A 168 -3.49 -11.97 -0.08
CA THR A 168 -2.66 -12.16 -1.28
C THR A 168 -1.73 -13.36 -1.14
N LEU A 169 -1.13 -13.78 -2.27
CA LEU A 169 -0.13 -14.85 -2.29
C LEU A 169 1.16 -14.47 -1.52
N ASN A 170 1.48 -13.18 -1.44
CA ASN A 170 2.66 -12.69 -0.71
C ASN A 170 2.32 -11.42 0.10
N PRO A 171 1.67 -11.56 1.28
CA PRO A 171 1.27 -10.43 2.09
C PRO A 171 2.41 -9.48 2.46
N HIS A 172 3.62 -10.02 2.65
CA HIS A 172 4.80 -9.27 3.08
C HIS A 172 5.31 -8.34 1.97
N ALA A 173 5.42 -8.83 0.74
CA ALA A 173 5.85 -8.00 -0.39
C ALA A 173 4.78 -6.97 -0.78
N TYR A 174 3.51 -7.34 -0.79
CA TYR A 174 2.42 -6.40 -1.11
C TYR A 174 2.26 -5.32 -0.04
N SER A 175 2.33 -5.67 1.24
CA SER A 175 2.28 -4.66 2.32
C SER A 175 3.51 -3.73 2.29
N ALA A 176 4.70 -4.27 1.98
CA ALA A 176 5.90 -3.45 1.79
C ALA A 176 5.73 -2.47 0.61
N TRP A 177 5.16 -2.93 -0.51
CA TRP A 177 4.86 -2.07 -1.65
C TRP A 177 3.87 -0.94 -1.30
N LEU A 178 2.78 -1.27 -0.60
CA LEU A 178 1.82 -0.27 -0.10
C LEU A 178 2.51 0.74 0.82
N ARG A 179 3.41 0.26 1.71
CA ARG A 179 4.13 1.12 2.64
C ARG A 179 5.04 2.12 1.95
N VAL A 180 5.70 1.72 0.86
CA VAL A 180 6.51 2.66 0.05
C VAL A 180 5.64 3.81 -0.46
N GLY A 181 4.44 3.54 -0.93
CA GLY A 181 3.50 4.58 -1.33
C GLY A 181 3.04 5.46 -0.16
N GLU A 182 2.68 4.86 0.98
CA GLU A 182 2.31 5.64 2.18
C GLU A 182 3.38 6.65 2.61
N LEU A 183 4.66 6.29 2.45
CA LEU A 183 5.79 7.16 2.83
C LEU A 183 5.99 8.34 1.88
N GLN A 184 5.49 8.25 0.63
CA GLN A 184 5.61 9.30 -0.37
C GLN A 184 4.50 10.35 -0.30
N VAL A 185 3.44 10.11 0.48
CA VAL A 185 2.29 11.01 0.55
C VAL A 185 2.26 11.72 1.90
N SER A 186 2.24 13.05 1.85
CA SER A 186 1.95 13.88 3.02
C SER A 186 0.44 13.89 3.32
N ARG A 187 0.12 14.04 4.61
CA ARG A 187 -1.27 14.22 5.03
C ARG A 187 -1.78 15.58 4.55
N PRO A 188 -3.00 15.66 3.99
CA PRO A 188 -3.58 16.93 3.60
C PRO A 188 -3.95 17.78 4.83
N PRO A 189 -4.22 19.08 4.66
CA PRO A 189 -4.80 19.93 5.67
C PRO A 189 -6.10 19.34 6.26
N ALA A 190 -6.50 19.82 7.45
CA ALA A 190 -7.68 19.28 8.15
C ALA A 190 -9.00 19.58 7.42
N ASP A 191 -9.06 20.70 6.71
CA ASP A 191 -10.18 21.19 5.90
C ASP A 191 -10.22 20.62 4.48
N PHE A 192 -9.32 19.69 4.15
CA PHE A 192 -9.27 19.07 2.83
C PHE A 192 -10.53 18.25 2.55
N GLU A 193 -11.23 18.61 1.49
CA GLU A 193 -12.37 17.87 0.96
C GLU A 193 -12.10 17.38 -0.47
N ILE A 194 -12.54 16.17 -0.76
CA ILE A 194 -12.40 15.57 -2.08
C ILE A 194 -13.63 15.88 -2.95
N ASP A 195 -13.43 16.41 -4.15
CA ASP A 195 -14.48 16.52 -5.17
C ASP A 195 -14.58 15.23 -6.00
N ARG A 196 -15.46 14.33 -5.56
CA ARG A 196 -15.76 13.09 -6.30
C ARG A 196 -16.40 13.34 -7.66
N GLY A 197 -17.14 14.43 -7.80
CA GLY A 197 -17.72 14.83 -9.08
C GLY A 197 -16.64 15.21 -10.08
N CYS A 198 -15.61 15.93 -9.64
CA CYS A 198 -14.43 16.22 -10.45
C CYS A 198 -13.76 14.93 -10.92
N ILE A 199 -13.54 13.99 -10.01
CA ILE A 199 -12.92 12.68 -10.35
C ILE A 199 -13.77 11.94 -11.38
N ALA A 200 -15.07 11.80 -11.16
CA ALA A 200 -15.97 11.08 -12.08
C ALA A 200 -15.97 11.70 -13.48
N ARG A 201 -16.08 13.04 -13.58
CA ARG A 201 -16.01 13.75 -14.87
C ARG A 201 -14.68 13.53 -15.58
N ASN A 202 -13.58 13.55 -14.84
CA ASN A 202 -12.25 13.36 -15.44
C ASN A 202 -11.99 11.90 -15.85
N LEU A 203 -12.54 10.92 -15.14
CA LEU A 203 -12.52 9.52 -15.58
C LEU A 203 -13.33 9.33 -16.86
N ALA A 204 -14.54 9.89 -16.94
CA ALA A 204 -15.33 9.87 -18.17
C ALA A 204 -14.59 10.56 -19.34
N PHE A 205 -13.95 11.70 -19.09
CA PHE A 205 -13.09 12.36 -20.07
C PHE A 205 -11.94 11.45 -20.53
N LEU A 206 -11.22 10.81 -19.60
CA LEU A 206 -10.12 9.89 -19.91
C LEU A 206 -10.60 8.71 -20.74
N ARG A 207 -11.76 8.11 -20.40
CA ARG A 207 -12.37 7.05 -21.19
C ARG A 207 -12.59 7.49 -22.63
N ASN A 208 -13.31 8.58 -22.82
CA ASN A 208 -13.75 9.04 -24.15
C ASN A 208 -12.61 9.57 -25.02
N ASN A 209 -11.54 10.05 -24.41
CA ASN A 209 -10.39 10.64 -25.10
C ASN A 209 -9.13 9.75 -25.09
N ALA A 210 -9.21 8.52 -24.59
CA ALA A 210 -8.06 7.61 -24.54
C ALA A 210 -7.64 7.08 -25.92
N VAL A 211 -8.56 7.00 -26.89
CA VAL A 211 -8.32 6.42 -28.22
C VAL A 211 -7.12 7.04 -28.96
N PRO A 212 -6.94 8.38 -29.04
CA PRO A 212 -5.82 8.97 -29.77
C PRO A 212 -4.46 8.84 -29.06
N TYR A 213 -4.42 8.57 -27.74
CA TYR A 213 -3.17 8.48 -26.98
C TYR A 213 -2.49 7.11 -27.16
N ARG A 214 -1.82 6.88 -28.29
CA ARG A 214 -1.03 5.65 -28.50
C ARG A 214 0.18 5.58 -27.58
N ALA A 215 0.84 6.72 -27.34
CA ALA A 215 1.93 6.84 -26.38
C ALA A 215 1.56 7.86 -25.30
N GLY A 216 1.84 7.57 -24.03
CA GLY A 216 1.64 8.52 -22.93
C GLY A 216 0.28 8.45 -22.23
N LEU A 217 -0.55 7.43 -22.50
CA LEU A 217 -1.84 7.23 -21.79
C LEU A 217 -1.66 7.30 -20.26
N ARG A 218 -0.68 6.59 -19.72
CA ARG A 218 -0.38 6.58 -18.29
C ARG A 218 -0.08 7.99 -17.76
N ARG A 219 0.72 8.78 -18.50
CA ARG A 219 1.05 10.15 -18.12
C ARG A 219 -0.20 11.04 -18.08
N VAL A 220 -1.00 10.99 -19.15
CA VAL A 220 -2.26 11.77 -19.23
C VAL A 220 -3.21 11.39 -18.11
N PHE A 221 -3.34 10.09 -17.81
CA PHE A 221 -4.15 9.58 -16.71
C PHE A 221 -3.70 10.13 -15.35
N VAL A 222 -2.39 10.05 -15.08
CA VAL A 222 -1.79 10.54 -13.83
C VAL A 222 -1.97 12.04 -13.67
N GLU A 223 -1.66 12.83 -14.72
CA GLU A 223 -1.80 14.29 -14.70
C GLU A 223 -3.26 14.73 -14.52
N THR A 224 -4.19 14.03 -15.17
CA THR A 224 -5.62 14.34 -15.07
C THR A 224 -6.15 14.10 -13.66
N LEU A 225 -5.82 12.98 -13.04
CA LEU A 225 -6.29 12.68 -11.68
C LEU A 225 -5.62 13.57 -10.61
N ARG A 226 -4.38 13.97 -10.82
CA ARG A 226 -3.72 14.95 -9.92
C ARG A 226 -4.45 16.28 -9.85
N LYS A 227 -5.08 16.72 -10.94
CA LYS A 227 -5.91 17.94 -10.97
C LYS A 227 -7.18 17.81 -10.12
N CYS A 228 -7.58 16.59 -9.75
CA CYS A 228 -8.69 16.30 -8.85
C CYS A 228 -8.24 16.01 -7.41
N ASP A 229 -7.04 16.44 -7.01
CA ASP A 229 -6.45 16.22 -5.69
C ASP A 229 -6.26 14.75 -5.29
N VAL A 230 -6.28 13.83 -6.25
CA VAL A 230 -5.87 12.44 -6.05
C VAL A 230 -4.35 12.36 -6.04
N ALA A 231 -3.76 11.85 -4.99
CA ALA A 231 -2.32 11.56 -4.97
C ALA A 231 -2.05 10.32 -5.83
N VAL A 232 -1.54 10.52 -7.05
CA VAL A 232 -1.20 9.40 -7.93
C VAL A 232 0.29 9.13 -7.83
N LEU A 233 0.64 7.91 -7.39
CA LEU A 233 2.00 7.43 -7.17
C LEU A 233 2.36 6.35 -8.17
N GLN A 234 3.63 6.33 -8.56
CA GLN A 234 4.22 5.24 -9.34
C GLN A 234 5.34 4.60 -8.51
N VAL A 235 5.11 3.37 -8.06
CA VAL A 235 6.00 2.67 -7.14
C VAL A 235 6.48 1.36 -7.77
N PRO A 236 7.80 1.13 -7.90
CA PRO A 236 8.32 -0.13 -8.41
C PRO A 236 7.85 -1.31 -7.54
N ALA A 237 7.35 -2.37 -8.19
CA ALA A 237 7.03 -3.61 -7.50
C ALA A 237 8.29 -4.26 -6.91
N PHE A 238 8.11 -5.15 -5.94
CA PHE A 238 9.18 -6.00 -5.42
C PHE A 238 9.27 -7.28 -6.25
N LEU A 239 10.50 -7.72 -6.54
CA LEU A 239 10.75 -8.94 -7.34
C LEU A 239 10.27 -10.21 -6.63
N ALA A 240 10.13 -10.16 -5.30
CA ALA A 240 9.71 -11.29 -4.47
C ALA A 240 8.22 -11.70 -4.67
N ALA A 241 7.43 -10.94 -5.41
CA ALA A 241 6.02 -11.23 -5.67
C ALA A 241 5.60 -10.77 -7.07
N PRO A 242 4.53 -11.33 -7.65
CA PRO A 242 3.91 -10.77 -8.84
C PRO A 242 3.61 -9.29 -8.63
N ALA A 243 3.83 -8.46 -9.65
CA ALA A 243 3.57 -7.03 -9.55
C ALA A 243 2.07 -6.78 -9.25
N PRO A 244 1.73 -5.95 -8.25
CA PRO A 244 0.37 -5.48 -8.08
C PRO A 244 -0.02 -4.65 -9.31
N ARG A 245 -1.30 -4.63 -9.66
CA ARG A 245 -1.78 -3.84 -10.81
C ARG A 245 -2.14 -2.42 -10.41
N ALA A 246 -2.79 -2.26 -9.25
CA ALA A 246 -3.13 -0.97 -8.66
C ALA A 246 -3.47 -1.13 -7.18
N ALA A 247 -3.45 -0.04 -6.44
CA ALA A 247 -4.07 0.03 -5.11
C ALA A 247 -4.66 1.40 -4.88
N CYS A 248 -5.72 1.48 -4.09
CA CYS A 248 -6.15 2.72 -3.50
C CYS A 248 -6.13 2.62 -1.97
N PHE A 249 -5.77 3.71 -1.33
CA PHE A 249 -5.83 3.87 0.12
C PHE A 249 -5.97 5.36 0.47
N TRP A 250 -6.05 5.67 1.76
CA TRP A 250 -6.29 7.03 2.21
C TRP A 250 -5.19 7.51 3.15
N LYS A 251 -4.73 8.73 2.93
CA LYS A 251 -3.85 9.44 3.85
C LYS A 251 -4.61 10.61 4.46
N GLY A 252 -5.18 10.39 5.64
CA GLY A 252 -6.19 11.32 6.17
C GLY A 252 -7.42 11.38 5.24
N ALA A 253 -7.77 12.56 4.74
CA ALA A 253 -8.89 12.75 3.80
C ALA A 253 -8.48 12.60 2.31
N ARG A 254 -7.17 12.58 2.00
CA ARG A 254 -6.68 12.50 0.62
C ARG A 254 -6.70 11.06 0.12
N PRO A 255 -7.34 10.79 -1.03
CA PRO A 255 -7.23 9.51 -1.70
C PRO A 255 -5.87 9.37 -2.38
N VAL A 256 -5.35 8.16 -2.35
CA VAL A 256 -4.10 7.78 -2.99
C VAL A 256 -4.38 6.66 -3.98
N LEU A 257 -3.97 6.85 -5.22
CA LEU A 257 -3.91 5.81 -6.23
C LEU A 257 -2.45 5.42 -6.41
N GLN A 258 -2.09 4.20 -6.08
CA GLN A 258 -0.75 3.67 -6.25
C GLN A 258 -0.73 2.68 -7.41
N LEU A 259 0.18 2.92 -8.35
CA LEU A 259 0.36 2.14 -9.58
C LEU A 259 1.79 1.59 -9.62
N PRO A 260 2.01 0.40 -10.19
CA PRO A 260 3.36 -0.10 -10.43
C PRO A 260 4.03 0.69 -11.58
N THR A 261 5.37 0.75 -11.57
CA THR A 261 6.15 1.40 -12.66
C THR A 261 6.35 0.51 -13.88
N GLY A 262 6.00 -0.77 -13.82
CA GLY A 262 6.14 -1.72 -14.92
C GLY A 262 5.22 -1.42 -16.11
N THR A 263 5.51 -2.04 -17.25
CA THR A 263 4.65 -2.02 -18.42
C THR A 263 3.41 -2.89 -18.20
N ALA A 264 2.27 -2.41 -18.65
CA ALA A 264 1.02 -3.16 -18.71
C ALA A 264 0.37 -2.94 -20.08
N SER A 265 -0.58 -3.75 -20.48
CA SER A 265 -1.43 -3.39 -21.59
C SER A 265 -2.35 -2.24 -21.22
N ASP A 266 -2.78 -1.45 -22.19
CA ASP A 266 -3.71 -0.35 -21.99
C ASP A 266 -5.03 -0.82 -21.36
N GLY A 267 -5.55 -1.98 -21.76
CA GLY A 267 -6.74 -2.58 -21.16
C GLY A 267 -6.50 -2.97 -19.70
N ASP A 268 -5.43 -3.71 -19.38
CA ASP A 268 -5.10 -4.11 -18.01
C ASP A 268 -4.83 -2.91 -17.10
N PHE A 269 -4.17 -1.88 -17.64
CA PHE A 269 -3.92 -0.64 -16.92
C PHE A 269 -5.22 0.11 -16.57
N MET A 270 -6.08 0.31 -17.58
CA MET A 270 -7.34 1.04 -17.40
C MET A 270 -8.29 0.28 -16.47
N GLU A 271 -8.49 -1.01 -16.67
CA GLU A 271 -9.33 -1.85 -15.79
C GLU A 271 -8.87 -1.77 -14.32
N SER A 272 -7.56 -1.91 -14.10
CA SER A 272 -7.00 -1.91 -12.75
C SER A 272 -7.08 -0.54 -12.09
N ALA A 273 -6.76 0.52 -12.84
CA ALA A 273 -6.80 1.88 -12.34
C ALA A 273 -8.24 2.34 -12.07
N TYR A 274 -9.20 2.03 -12.97
CA TYR A 274 -10.61 2.33 -12.74
C TYR A 274 -11.18 1.51 -11.60
N GLY A 275 -10.81 0.23 -11.46
CA GLY A 275 -11.18 -0.60 -10.32
C GLY A 275 -10.79 0.02 -8.98
N ALA A 276 -9.56 0.53 -8.88
CA ALA A 276 -9.11 1.26 -7.71
C ALA A 276 -9.86 2.59 -7.52
N MET A 277 -10.14 3.32 -8.61
CA MET A 277 -10.87 4.59 -8.56
C MET A 277 -12.33 4.42 -8.16
N GLY A 278 -12.97 3.31 -8.53
CA GLY A 278 -14.33 2.98 -8.08
C GLY A 278 -14.43 2.93 -6.55
N HIS A 279 -13.41 2.43 -5.87
CA HIS A 279 -13.36 2.43 -4.40
C HIS A 279 -13.22 3.84 -3.81
N ILE A 280 -12.54 4.76 -4.50
CA ILE A 280 -12.45 6.16 -4.11
C ILE A 280 -13.80 6.88 -4.31
N LEU A 281 -14.47 6.58 -5.42
CA LEU A 281 -15.78 7.17 -5.76
C LEU A 281 -16.92 6.59 -4.93
N TYR A 282 -16.80 5.33 -4.50
CA TYR A 282 -17.84 4.66 -3.76
C TYR A 282 -18.13 5.38 -2.46
N ASN A 283 -19.30 6.03 -2.43
CA ASN A 283 -19.92 6.60 -1.25
C ASN A 283 -18.96 7.40 -0.30
N ARG A 284 -19.45 7.82 0.88
CA ARG A 284 -18.68 8.59 1.87
C ARG A 284 -17.67 7.75 2.69
N LYS A 285 -17.66 6.42 2.52
CA LYS A 285 -16.68 5.56 3.19
C LYS A 285 -15.36 5.55 2.44
N ARG A 286 -14.28 5.61 3.19
CA ARG A 286 -12.91 5.57 2.67
C ARG A 286 -12.48 4.13 2.47
N LEU A 287 -12.99 3.49 1.42
CA LEU A 287 -12.59 2.13 1.08
C LEU A 287 -11.17 2.13 0.53
N SER A 288 -10.39 1.15 0.97
CA SER A 288 -9.10 0.84 0.38
C SER A 288 -9.20 -0.45 -0.43
N CYS A 289 -8.42 -0.58 -1.50
CA CYS A 289 -8.34 -1.81 -2.26
C CYS A 289 -6.93 -2.09 -2.77
N LEU A 290 -6.70 -3.36 -3.08
CA LEU A 290 -5.52 -3.85 -3.78
C LEU A 290 -5.98 -4.68 -4.99
N VAL A 291 -5.54 -4.28 -6.16
CA VAL A 291 -5.81 -4.97 -7.44
C VAL A 291 -4.60 -5.81 -7.79
N THR A 292 -4.78 -7.12 -7.85
CA THR A 292 -3.78 -8.09 -8.30
C THR A 292 -4.13 -8.61 -9.69
N ALA A 293 -3.37 -9.55 -10.22
CA ALA A 293 -3.65 -10.13 -11.54
C ALA A 293 -4.95 -10.95 -11.56
N ASP A 294 -5.32 -11.53 -10.43
CA ASP A 294 -6.39 -12.52 -10.28
C ASP A 294 -7.63 -11.98 -9.56
N LYS A 295 -7.48 -10.93 -8.75
CA LYS A 295 -8.61 -10.40 -7.95
C LYS A 295 -8.43 -8.97 -7.48
N VAL A 296 -9.54 -8.38 -7.05
CA VAL A 296 -9.59 -7.12 -6.31
C VAL A 296 -9.96 -7.42 -4.86
N ILE A 297 -9.11 -6.96 -3.95
CA ILE A 297 -9.29 -7.14 -2.50
C ILE A 297 -9.69 -5.79 -1.91
N SER A 298 -10.86 -5.72 -1.31
CA SER A 298 -11.40 -4.50 -0.68
C SER A 298 -11.28 -4.56 0.84
N SER A 299 -11.05 -3.42 1.48
CA SER A 299 -11.07 -3.29 2.93
C SER A 299 -12.47 -3.54 3.56
N ASP A 300 -13.53 -3.48 2.74
CA ASP A 300 -14.89 -3.87 3.09
C ASP A 300 -15.43 -4.75 1.95
N PRO A 301 -15.30 -6.07 2.04
CA PRO A 301 -15.72 -6.99 0.98
C PRO A 301 -17.20 -6.86 0.62
N ALA A 302 -18.07 -6.58 1.60
CA ALA A 302 -19.52 -6.41 1.37
C ALA A 302 -19.84 -5.23 0.44
N ARG A 303 -18.96 -4.23 0.39
CA ARG A 303 -19.11 -3.02 -0.45
C ARG A 303 -18.17 -2.99 -1.64
N GLY A 304 -17.17 -3.85 -1.64
CA GLY A 304 -16.19 -3.96 -2.71
C GLY A 304 -16.83 -4.22 -4.08
N GLY A 305 -17.84 -5.09 -4.12
CA GLY A 305 -18.62 -5.37 -5.33
C GLY A 305 -19.30 -4.13 -5.91
N ALA A 306 -19.96 -3.32 -5.08
CA ALA A 306 -20.60 -2.10 -5.55
C ALA A 306 -19.59 -1.03 -6.02
N ALA A 307 -18.43 -0.96 -5.38
CA ALA A 307 -17.33 -0.10 -5.83
C ALA A 307 -16.77 -0.53 -7.19
N MET A 308 -16.62 -1.83 -7.41
CA MET A 308 -16.22 -2.38 -8.70
C MET A 308 -17.25 -2.11 -9.79
N HIS A 309 -18.52 -2.30 -9.50
CA HIS A 309 -19.60 -1.99 -10.45
C HIS A 309 -19.58 -0.52 -10.91
N ILE A 310 -19.30 0.44 -10.00
CA ILE A 310 -19.09 1.84 -10.39
C ILE A 310 -17.91 1.96 -11.38
N ALA A 311 -16.80 1.31 -11.09
CA ALA A 311 -15.61 1.34 -11.93
C ALA A 311 -15.87 0.76 -13.32
N GLU A 312 -16.54 -0.37 -13.37
CA GLU A 312 -16.91 -1.09 -14.59
C GLU A 312 -17.77 -0.23 -15.48
N ASN A 313 -18.82 0.37 -14.93
CA ASN A 313 -19.72 1.26 -15.68
C ASN A 313 -19.07 2.58 -16.13
N LEU A 314 -18.06 3.06 -15.41
CA LEU A 314 -17.29 4.23 -15.84
C LEU A 314 -16.37 3.90 -17.03
N LEU A 315 -15.92 2.67 -17.17
CA LEU A 315 -14.99 2.26 -18.22
C LEU A 315 -15.72 1.69 -19.44
N LEU A 316 -16.69 0.81 -19.22
CA LEU A 316 -17.57 0.21 -20.23
C LEU A 316 -18.89 -0.10 -19.55
N THR A 317 -19.99 0.52 -19.98
CA THR A 317 -21.29 0.34 -19.36
C THR A 317 -21.88 -1.04 -19.64
N GLU A 318 -22.77 -1.52 -18.77
CA GLU A 318 -23.48 -2.79 -18.99
C GLU A 318 -24.24 -2.83 -20.31
N ALA A 319 -24.82 -1.69 -20.73
CA ALA A 319 -25.52 -1.60 -22.01
C ALA A 319 -24.56 -1.77 -23.18
N GLU A 320 -23.41 -1.09 -23.18
CA GLU A 320 -22.38 -1.23 -24.21
C GLU A 320 -21.82 -2.65 -24.25
N GLU A 321 -21.61 -3.26 -23.09
CA GLU A 321 -21.11 -4.61 -22.94
C GLU A 321 -22.13 -5.64 -23.50
N CYS A 322 -23.39 -5.45 -23.16
CA CYS A 322 -24.49 -6.27 -23.69
C CYS A 322 -24.56 -6.14 -25.21
N GLU A 323 -24.45 -4.94 -25.78
CA GLU A 323 -24.46 -4.72 -27.23
C GLU A 323 -23.31 -5.44 -27.93
N ILE A 324 -22.09 -5.40 -27.35
CA ILE A 324 -20.95 -6.15 -27.88
C ILE A 324 -21.23 -7.66 -27.88
N ILE A 325 -21.75 -8.20 -26.77
CA ILE A 325 -22.01 -9.64 -26.65
C ILE A 325 -23.15 -10.09 -27.58
N CYS A 326 -24.23 -9.30 -27.64
CA CYS A 326 -25.40 -9.61 -28.43
C CYS A 326 -25.15 -9.57 -29.94
N CYS A 327 -24.10 -8.88 -30.41
CA CYS A 327 -23.76 -8.90 -31.84
C CYS A 327 -23.32 -10.29 -32.37
N GLY A 328 -22.95 -11.20 -31.44
CA GLY A 328 -22.55 -12.57 -31.74
C GLY A 328 -21.24 -12.73 -32.53
N ARG A 329 -20.52 -11.62 -32.81
CA ARG A 329 -19.28 -11.57 -33.59
C ARG A 329 -18.13 -10.88 -32.86
N PHE A 330 -18.20 -10.84 -31.55
CA PHE A 330 -17.19 -10.16 -30.72
C PHE A 330 -15.79 -10.79 -30.78
N GLU A 331 -15.64 -11.96 -31.40
CA GLU A 331 -14.34 -12.59 -31.69
C GLU A 331 -13.69 -12.05 -32.98
N GLU A 332 -14.44 -11.33 -33.81
CA GLU A 332 -13.94 -10.76 -35.05
C GLU A 332 -13.22 -9.41 -34.79
N PRO A 333 -11.98 -9.19 -35.30
CA PRO A 333 -11.26 -7.93 -35.14
C PRO A 333 -12.07 -6.70 -35.58
N ARG A 334 -12.82 -6.81 -36.70
CA ARG A 334 -13.65 -5.71 -37.22
C ARG A 334 -14.78 -5.31 -36.26
N CYS A 335 -15.31 -6.26 -35.51
CA CYS A 335 -16.34 -6.02 -34.51
C CYS A 335 -15.76 -5.21 -33.34
N ILE A 336 -14.58 -5.59 -32.84
CA ILE A 336 -13.87 -4.86 -31.80
C ILE A 336 -13.55 -3.41 -32.24
N GLU A 337 -13.07 -3.22 -33.47
CA GLU A 337 -12.82 -1.89 -34.04
C GLU A 337 -14.09 -1.05 -34.17
N TYR A 338 -15.19 -1.67 -34.60
CA TYR A 338 -16.50 -0.99 -34.71
C TYR A 338 -16.95 -0.46 -33.34
N PHE A 339 -17.02 -1.32 -32.33
CA PHE A 339 -17.45 -0.92 -30.99
C PHE A 339 -16.48 0.04 -30.32
N SER A 340 -15.19 -0.10 -30.55
CA SER A 340 -14.19 0.87 -30.09
C SER A 340 -14.47 2.29 -30.59
N ARG A 341 -14.89 2.43 -31.86
CA ARG A 341 -15.26 3.73 -32.45
C ARG A 341 -16.63 4.20 -31.95
N ALA A 342 -17.62 3.29 -31.91
CA ALA A 342 -18.99 3.60 -31.52
C ALA A 342 -19.06 4.10 -30.05
N PHE A 343 -18.33 3.46 -29.16
CA PHE A 343 -18.33 3.76 -27.73
C PHE A 343 -17.19 4.69 -27.27
N HIS A 344 -16.32 5.11 -28.18
CA HIS A 344 -15.14 5.94 -27.88
C HIS A 344 -14.22 5.32 -26.82
N VAL A 345 -14.09 4.00 -26.79
CA VAL A 345 -13.19 3.28 -25.89
C VAL A 345 -12.08 2.59 -26.67
N ARG A 346 -10.92 2.44 -26.04
CA ARG A 346 -9.80 1.73 -26.67
C ARG A 346 -10.15 0.25 -26.90
N PRO A 347 -9.77 -0.33 -28.05
CA PRO A 347 -10.08 -1.72 -28.37
C PRO A 347 -9.47 -2.69 -27.34
N GLY A 348 -8.27 -2.38 -26.77
CA GLY A 348 -7.66 -3.18 -25.72
C GLY A 348 -8.49 -3.28 -24.43
N ILE A 349 -9.31 -2.27 -24.12
CA ILE A 349 -10.26 -2.29 -22.98
C ILE A 349 -11.36 -3.33 -23.25
N ILE A 350 -11.97 -3.29 -24.46
CA ILE A 350 -13.02 -4.24 -24.84
C ILE A 350 -12.47 -5.68 -24.76
N VAL A 351 -11.29 -5.92 -25.33
CA VAL A 351 -10.65 -7.24 -25.31
C VAL A 351 -10.38 -7.70 -23.87
N THR A 352 -9.84 -6.82 -23.01
CA THR A 352 -9.56 -7.15 -21.60
C THR A 352 -10.86 -7.49 -20.86
N ARG A 353 -11.95 -6.74 -21.07
CA ARG A 353 -13.25 -6.99 -20.47
C ARG A 353 -13.84 -8.34 -20.90
N LEU A 354 -13.83 -8.64 -22.18
CA LEU A 354 -14.30 -9.92 -22.71
C LEU A 354 -13.50 -11.10 -22.17
N GLN A 355 -12.19 -10.93 -21.97
CA GLN A 355 -11.33 -11.95 -21.34
C GLN A 355 -11.65 -12.12 -19.85
N ALA A 356 -11.86 -11.04 -19.13
CA ALA A 356 -12.24 -11.08 -17.70
C ALA A 356 -13.56 -11.84 -17.50
N GLN A 357 -14.51 -11.68 -18.43
CA GLN A 357 -15.78 -12.39 -18.44
C GLN A 357 -15.72 -13.80 -19.05
N ARG A 358 -14.53 -14.25 -19.46
CA ARG A 358 -14.34 -15.55 -20.11
C ARG A 358 -15.15 -15.73 -21.41
N LYS A 359 -15.49 -14.64 -22.10
CA LYS A 359 -16.15 -14.66 -23.41
C LYS A 359 -15.16 -14.98 -24.52
N ILE A 360 -13.91 -14.58 -24.37
CA ILE A 360 -12.79 -14.94 -25.25
C ILE A 360 -11.63 -15.49 -24.41
N PRO A 361 -10.78 -16.35 -24.96
CA PRO A 361 -9.65 -16.90 -24.24
C PRO A 361 -8.59 -15.83 -23.93
N ALA A 362 -7.81 -16.06 -22.86
CA ALA A 362 -6.71 -15.16 -22.47
C ALA A 362 -5.63 -15.05 -23.57
N ILE A 363 -5.41 -16.15 -24.31
CA ILE A 363 -4.55 -16.17 -25.50
C ILE A 363 -5.46 -16.11 -26.71
N SER A 364 -5.50 -14.95 -27.37
CA SER A 364 -6.38 -14.69 -28.52
C SER A 364 -5.65 -13.81 -29.54
N PRO A 365 -5.91 -13.94 -30.84
CA PRO A 365 -5.43 -13.00 -31.86
C PRO A 365 -5.82 -11.54 -31.55
N LEU A 366 -6.93 -11.33 -30.85
CA LEU A 366 -7.39 -10.01 -30.40
C LEU A 366 -6.42 -9.32 -29.41
N ASN A 367 -5.48 -10.05 -28.83
CA ASN A 367 -4.43 -9.46 -28.01
C ASN A 367 -3.55 -8.46 -28.79
N ALA A 368 -3.56 -8.49 -30.11
CA ALA A 368 -2.92 -7.48 -30.96
C ALA A 368 -3.48 -6.07 -30.74
N PHE A 369 -4.69 -5.94 -30.21
CA PHE A 369 -5.30 -4.66 -29.83
C PHE A 369 -4.82 -4.11 -28.50
N LYS A 370 -4.18 -4.93 -27.67
CA LYS A 370 -3.63 -4.51 -26.38
C LYS A 370 -2.27 -3.85 -26.60
N ILE A 371 -2.20 -2.56 -26.31
CA ILE A 371 -1.00 -1.74 -26.52
C ILE A 371 -0.29 -1.54 -25.17
N ALA A 372 1.04 -1.70 -25.12
CA ALA A 372 1.82 -1.43 -23.94
C ALA A 372 1.78 0.07 -23.56
N VAL A 373 1.61 0.36 -22.26
CA VAL A 373 1.52 1.70 -21.68
C VAL A 373 2.41 1.88 -20.46
#